data_a8a84ae3a3d1c7b48479c13a29f5dc36
#
_entry.id   a8a84ae3a3d1c7b48479c13a29f5dc36
#
_cell.length_a   1.000
_cell.length_b   1.000
_cell.length_c   1.000
_cell.angle_alpha   90.00
_cell.angle_beta   90.00
_cell.angle_gamma   90.00
#
_symmetry.space_group_name_H-M   'P 1'
#
loop_
_entity.id
_entity.type
_entity.pdbx_description
1 polymer ?
#
loop_
_entity_poly.entity_id
_entity_poly.type
_entity_poly.pdbx_seq_one_letter_code
_entity_poly.pdbx_strand_id
1 'polypeptide(L)'
;MGKRIKFSPLKARALIIMLPTIGLAGIIFSQSVLIYIFRFEYFELILFNFDLPFDQLISMLFYRFLLFYTPSLIIYRLVKDNLLLNSNIQELRDCYSELEDSWDYLNDADYLDKGLQVLVYGDHLICYRTFDIVYLPECSKIIASMTTSVSVRNPRRAKLIHFFASYLDGSESELRTNEFRSFAGINQKARKDALFDYIRENFYYIELETFD
;
A
#
# COMPACT_ATOMS: atom_id res chain seq x y z
N MET A 1 8.75 16.48 -25.38
CA MET A 1 9.74 15.73 -24.60
C MET A 1 9.18 15.54 -23.19
N GLY A 2 8.67 14.36 -22.87
CA GLY A 2 8.04 14.09 -21.56
C GLY A 2 9.12 14.03 -20.47
N LYS A 3 8.82 14.62 -19.30
CA LYS A 3 9.73 14.58 -18.14
C LYS A 3 9.94 13.11 -17.72
N ARG A 4 11.18 12.61 -17.78
CA ARG A 4 11.53 11.26 -17.32
C ARG A 4 11.14 11.09 -15.84
N ILE A 5 10.64 9.92 -15.49
CA ILE A 5 10.31 9.58 -14.10
C ILE A 5 11.61 9.08 -13.46
N LYS A 6 11.88 9.56 -12.25
CA LYS A 6 12.99 9.04 -11.44
C LYS A 6 12.45 7.91 -10.56
N PHE A 7 12.66 6.69 -10.99
CA PHE A 7 12.34 5.48 -10.22
C PHE A 7 13.35 5.31 -9.10
N SER A 8 12.91 4.91 -7.92
CA SER A 8 13.80 4.72 -6.78
C SER A 8 13.19 3.81 -5.73
N PRO A 9 13.69 2.57 -5.58
CA PRO A 9 13.29 1.68 -4.50
C PRO A 9 13.49 2.28 -3.11
N LEU A 10 14.50 3.14 -2.93
CA LEU A 10 14.73 3.85 -1.67
C LEU A 10 13.57 4.79 -1.32
N LYS A 11 12.95 5.44 -2.32
CA LYS A 11 11.77 6.28 -2.08
C LYS A 11 10.55 5.46 -1.74
N ALA A 12 10.36 4.30 -2.38
CA ALA A 12 9.30 3.35 -2.04
C ALA A 12 9.46 2.87 -0.60
N ARG A 13 10.68 2.45 -0.21
CA ARG A 13 10.99 2.05 1.16
C ARG A 13 10.74 3.18 2.17
N ALA A 14 11.19 4.39 1.87
CA ALA A 14 10.95 5.54 2.74
C ALA A 14 9.45 5.81 2.94
N LEU A 15 8.64 5.63 1.90
CA LEU A 15 7.19 5.80 1.95
C LEU A 15 6.52 4.73 2.82
N ILE A 16 6.91 3.47 2.65
CA ILE A 16 6.40 2.33 3.42
C ILE A 16 6.72 2.50 4.92
N ILE A 17 7.91 3.01 5.24
CA ILE A 17 8.35 3.21 6.64
C ILE A 17 7.71 4.46 7.25
N MET A 18 7.64 5.56 6.53
CA MET A 18 7.28 6.87 7.07
C MET A 18 5.85 6.91 7.64
N LEU A 19 4.89 6.34 6.95
CA LEU A 19 3.49 6.41 7.35
C LEU A 19 3.20 5.64 8.64
N PRO A 20 3.61 4.35 8.76
CA PRO A 20 3.46 3.60 10.01
C PRO A 20 4.25 4.20 11.18
N THR A 21 5.46 4.75 10.91
CA THR A 21 6.27 5.38 11.97
C THR A 21 5.63 6.64 12.52
N ILE A 22 5.02 7.48 11.68
CA ILE A 22 4.26 8.64 12.14
C ILE A 22 3.06 8.20 12.98
N GLY A 23 2.34 7.17 12.53
CA GLY A 23 1.23 6.58 13.29
C GLY A 23 1.68 6.07 14.66
N LEU A 24 2.77 5.31 14.72
CA LEU A 24 3.35 4.79 15.95
C LEU A 24 3.78 5.92 16.89
N ALA A 25 4.47 6.94 16.37
CA ALA A 25 4.88 8.11 17.15
C ALA A 25 3.66 8.86 17.72
N GLY A 26 2.58 8.99 16.94
CA GLY A 26 1.33 9.58 17.38
C GLY A 26 0.67 8.80 18.51
N ILE A 27 0.66 7.47 18.43
CA ILE A 27 0.15 6.58 19.49
C ILE A 27 1.00 6.74 20.76
N ILE A 28 2.33 6.64 20.66
CA ILE A 28 3.23 6.78 21.81
C ILE A 28 3.07 8.15 22.47
N PHE A 29 2.99 9.21 21.67
CA PHE A 29 2.78 10.57 22.17
C PHE A 29 1.45 10.70 22.91
N SER A 30 0.35 10.21 22.32
CA SER A 30 -0.97 10.27 22.96
C SER A 30 -1.01 9.49 24.28
N GLN A 31 -0.35 8.34 24.35
CA GLN A 31 -0.23 7.54 25.57
C GLN A 31 0.61 8.25 26.63
N SER A 32 1.73 8.87 26.25
CA SER A 32 2.56 9.65 27.18
C SER A 32 1.79 10.82 27.79
N VAL A 33 0.96 11.49 26.98
CA VAL A 33 0.08 12.58 27.47
C VAL A 33 -0.98 12.03 28.45
N LEU A 34 -1.59 10.89 28.14
CA LEU A 34 -2.57 10.25 29.04
C LEU A 34 -1.93 9.83 30.37
N ILE A 35 -0.75 9.22 30.34
CA ILE A 35 0.02 8.85 31.53
C ILE A 35 0.35 10.11 32.38
N TYR A 36 0.76 11.18 31.72
CA TYR A 36 1.07 12.44 32.42
C TYR A 36 -0.16 13.06 33.09
N ILE A 37 -1.34 13.04 32.41
CA ILE A 37 -2.61 13.60 32.95
C ILE A 37 -3.16 12.76 34.11
N PHE A 38 -3.13 11.43 34.00
CA PHE A 38 -3.77 10.54 34.95
C PHE A 38 -2.85 10.03 36.07
N ARG A 39 -1.61 10.47 36.14
CA ARG A 39 -0.53 10.05 37.06
C ARG A 39 -0.13 8.58 36.95
N PHE A 40 1.10 8.29 37.32
CA PHE A 40 1.75 6.99 37.18
C PHE A 40 1.06 5.87 37.96
N GLU A 41 0.43 6.21 39.11
CA GLU A 41 -0.34 5.28 39.94
C GLU A 41 -1.53 4.62 39.20
N TYR A 42 -2.17 5.35 38.30
CA TYR A 42 -3.26 4.80 37.49
C TYR A 42 -2.75 3.82 36.42
N PHE A 43 -1.53 4.00 35.98
CA PHE A 43 -0.91 3.15 34.99
C PHE A 43 -0.53 1.77 35.55
N GLU A 44 0.01 1.71 36.78
CA GLU A 44 0.27 0.46 37.49
C GLU A 44 -1.02 -0.30 37.74
N LEU A 45 -2.06 0.40 38.16
CA LEU A 45 -3.38 -0.19 38.40
C LEU A 45 -3.97 -0.80 37.10
N ILE A 46 -3.84 -0.14 35.99
CA ILE A 46 -4.33 -0.61 34.69
C ILE A 46 -3.52 -1.82 34.19
N LEU A 47 -2.22 -1.87 34.39
CA LEU A 47 -1.36 -2.93 33.85
C LEU A 47 -1.37 -4.21 34.69
N PHE A 48 -1.45 -4.11 36.01
CA PHE A 48 -1.16 -5.22 36.91
C PHE A 48 -2.31 -5.67 37.79
N ASN A 49 -3.42 -4.93 37.88
CA ASN A 49 -4.54 -5.29 38.72
C ASN A 49 -5.64 -6.02 37.93
N PHE A 50 -6.01 -7.23 38.37
CA PHE A 50 -7.04 -8.07 37.75
C PHE A 50 -8.35 -8.14 38.57
N ASP A 51 -8.36 -7.65 39.82
CA ASP A 51 -9.50 -7.69 40.74
C ASP A 51 -10.36 -6.41 40.70
N LEU A 52 -10.64 -5.94 39.45
CA LEU A 52 -11.41 -4.72 39.26
C LEU A 52 -12.89 -5.01 38.97
N PRO A 53 -13.82 -4.10 39.30
CA PRO A 53 -15.21 -4.17 38.86
C PRO A 53 -15.30 -4.28 37.32
N PHE A 54 -16.37 -4.94 36.86
CA PHE A 54 -16.51 -5.34 35.43
C PHE A 54 -16.43 -4.17 34.45
N ASP A 55 -16.97 -3.01 34.78
CA ASP A 55 -16.90 -1.76 33.98
C ASP A 55 -15.47 -1.23 33.86
N GLN A 56 -14.69 -1.31 34.93
CA GLN A 56 -13.28 -0.92 34.93
C GLN A 56 -12.42 -1.97 34.22
N LEU A 57 -12.77 -3.24 34.31
CA LEU A 57 -12.11 -4.32 33.58
C LEU A 57 -12.19 -4.11 32.04
N ILE A 58 -13.37 -3.74 31.54
CA ILE A 58 -13.55 -3.45 30.09
C ILE A 58 -12.68 -2.28 29.64
N SER A 59 -12.68 -1.19 30.40
CA SER A 59 -11.85 -0.03 30.10
C SER A 59 -10.38 -0.38 30.10
N MET A 60 -9.93 -1.18 31.04
CA MET A 60 -8.56 -1.66 31.16
C MET A 60 -8.15 -2.58 30.01
N LEU A 61 -9.02 -3.51 29.60
CA LEU A 61 -8.77 -4.36 28.42
C LEU A 61 -8.65 -3.52 27.15
N PHE A 62 -9.48 -2.49 27.00
CA PHE A 62 -9.40 -1.58 25.88
C PHE A 62 -8.08 -0.80 25.84
N TYR A 63 -7.61 -0.28 26.99
CA TYR A 63 -6.31 0.39 27.07
C TYR A 63 -5.14 -0.55 26.80
N ARG A 64 -5.18 -1.80 27.31
CA ARG A 64 -4.15 -2.81 26.97
C ARG A 64 -4.15 -3.14 25.50
N PHE A 65 -5.32 -3.27 24.88
CA PHE A 65 -5.45 -3.48 23.46
C PHE A 65 -4.79 -2.33 22.66
N LEU A 66 -5.08 -1.08 23.00
CA LEU A 66 -4.46 0.09 22.37
C LEU A 66 -2.96 0.13 22.57
N LEU A 67 -2.48 -0.19 23.78
CA LEU A 67 -1.06 -0.12 24.14
C LEU A 67 -0.18 -1.16 23.43
N PHE A 68 -0.67 -2.38 23.31
CA PHE A 68 0.15 -3.50 22.85
C PHE A 68 -0.25 -4.00 21.46
N TYR A 69 -1.52 -4.15 21.20
CA TYR A 69 -1.99 -4.74 19.96
C TYR A 69 -1.81 -3.80 18.77
N THR A 70 -2.17 -2.53 18.90
CA THR A 70 -2.07 -1.56 17.81
C THR A 70 -0.62 -1.32 17.37
N PRO A 71 0.35 -1.06 18.28
CA PRO A 71 1.75 -0.97 17.91
C PRO A 71 2.29 -2.26 17.27
N SER A 72 1.91 -3.42 17.81
CA SER A 72 2.34 -4.71 17.27
C SER A 72 1.85 -4.94 15.85
N LEU A 73 0.60 -4.58 15.55
CA LEU A 73 0.06 -4.64 14.18
C LEU A 73 0.80 -3.70 13.22
N ILE A 74 1.10 -2.49 13.67
CA ILE A 74 1.85 -1.52 12.86
C ILE A 74 3.25 -2.06 12.55
N ILE A 75 3.94 -2.58 13.55
CA ILE A 75 5.28 -3.18 13.39
C ILE A 75 5.21 -4.39 12.44
N TYR A 76 4.24 -5.28 12.65
CA TYR A 76 4.03 -6.44 11.79
C TYR A 76 3.83 -6.04 10.32
N ARG A 77 2.95 -5.06 10.05
CA ARG A 77 2.73 -4.54 8.70
C ARG A 77 4.00 -3.95 8.11
N LEU A 78 4.71 -3.16 8.90
CA LEU A 78 5.95 -2.52 8.46
C LEU A 78 7.01 -3.56 8.06
N VAL A 79 7.17 -4.61 8.85
CA VAL A 79 8.09 -5.72 8.53
C VAL A 79 7.62 -6.46 7.27
N LYS A 80 6.33 -6.83 7.20
CA LYS A 80 5.75 -7.54 6.05
C LYS A 80 5.92 -6.74 4.76
N ASP A 81 5.57 -5.46 4.76
CA ASP A 81 5.66 -4.61 3.56
C ASP A 81 7.11 -4.38 3.11
N ASN A 82 8.08 -4.30 4.06
CA ASN A 82 9.49 -4.24 3.71
C ASN A 82 10.03 -5.55 3.12
N LEU A 83 9.60 -6.69 3.65
CA LEU A 83 9.98 -7.99 3.12
C LEU A 83 9.43 -8.16 1.69
N LEU A 84 8.16 -7.83 1.49
CA LEU A 84 7.53 -7.86 0.16
C LEU A 84 8.25 -6.94 -0.83
N LEU A 85 8.54 -5.70 -0.44
CA LEU A 85 9.30 -4.77 -1.28
C LEU A 85 10.67 -5.33 -1.68
N ASN A 86 11.38 -5.94 -0.73
CA ASN A 86 12.69 -6.53 -1.03
C ASN A 86 12.57 -7.73 -1.99
N SER A 87 11.57 -8.58 -1.79
CA SER A 87 11.27 -9.70 -2.69
C SER A 87 10.97 -9.22 -4.10
N ASN A 88 10.08 -8.23 -4.24
CA ASN A 88 9.71 -7.66 -5.54
C ASN A 88 10.90 -7.01 -6.27
N ILE A 89 11.76 -6.29 -5.53
CA ILE A 89 12.97 -5.69 -6.08
C ILE A 89 13.94 -6.77 -6.57
N GLN A 90 14.09 -7.85 -5.79
CA GLN A 90 14.94 -8.97 -6.14
C GLN A 90 14.42 -9.67 -7.40
N GLU A 91 13.12 -9.99 -7.44
CA GLU A 91 12.47 -10.61 -8.60
C GLU A 91 12.66 -9.80 -9.88
N LEU A 92 12.45 -8.47 -9.83
CA LEU A 92 12.66 -7.61 -10.99
C LEU A 92 14.12 -7.62 -11.47
N ARG A 93 15.10 -7.69 -10.57
CA ARG A 93 16.51 -7.77 -10.93
C ARG A 93 16.88 -9.12 -11.51
N ASP A 94 16.34 -10.18 -10.95
CA ASP A 94 16.58 -11.55 -11.41
C ASP A 94 16.00 -11.74 -12.82
N CYS A 95 14.85 -11.11 -13.11
CA CYS A 95 14.22 -11.17 -14.43
C CYS A 95 14.86 -10.20 -15.46
N TYR A 96 15.34 -9.03 -15.01
CA TYR A 96 15.83 -7.94 -15.86
C TYR A 96 17.19 -7.44 -15.36
N SER A 97 18.27 -8.00 -15.92
CA SER A 97 19.64 -7.71 -15.47
C SER A 97 20.03 -6.22 -15.62
N GLU A 98 19.43 -5.49 -16.57
CA GLU A 98 19.65 -4.06 -16.75
C GLU A 98 19.16 -3.21 -15.56
N LEU A 99 18.20 -3.71 -14.78
CA LEU A 99 17.71 -3.01 -13.58
C LEU A 99 18.70 -3.10 -12.38
N GLU A 100 19.73 -3.95 -12.47
CA GLU A 100 20.83 -3.93 -11.53
C GLU A 100 21.63 -2.63 -11.62
N ASP A 101 21.86 -2.18 -12.86
CA ASP A 101 22.65 -1.00 -13.14
C ASP A 101 21.87 0.29 -12.88
N SER A 102 20.63 0.35 -13.39
CA SER A 102 19.80 1.55 -13.24
C SER A 102 18.31 1.25 -13.33
N TRP A 103 17.55 1.79 -12.41
CA TRP A 103 16.09 1.80 -12.46
C TRP A 103 15.51 2.75 -13.51
N ASP A 104 16.35 3.57 -14.15
CA ASP A 104 15.90 4.49 -15.21
C ASP A 104 15.47 3.75 -16.48
N TYR A 105 15.86 2.49 -16.67
CA TYR A 105 15.38 1.63 -17.76
C TYR A 105 13.85 1.41 -17.72
N LEU A 106 13.22 1.52 -16.56
CA LEU A 106 11.76 1.48 -16.46
C LEU A 106 11.06 2.64 -17.20
N ASN A 107 11.79 3.68 -17.65
CA ASN A 107 11.21 4.71 -18.54
C ASN A 107 10.96 4.20 -19.96
N ASP A 108 11.59 3.10 -20.35
CA ASP A 108 11.44 2.46 -21.65
C ASP A 108 10.38 1.32 -21.58
N ALA A 109 9.49 1.37 -20.58
CA ALA A 109 8.41 0.43 -20.38
C ALA A 109 7.44 0.38 -21.58
N ASP A 110 6.91 -0.79 -21.88
CA ASP A 110 5.97 -1.04 -22.96
C ASP A 110 4.67 -0.25 -22.78
N TYR A 111 4.24 -0.10 -21.52
CA TYR A 111 3.12 0.73 -21.11
C TYR A 111 3.49 1.56 -19.89
N LEU A 112 3.14 2.84 -19.86
CA LEU A 112 3.40 3.73 -18.71
C LEU A 112 2.26 4.72 -18.50
N ASP A 113 1.54 4.59 -17.39
CA ASP A 113 0.57 5.59 -16.95
C ASP A 113 1.02 6.32 -15.69
N LYS A 114 1.30 7.63 -15.83
CA LYS A 114 1.74 8.49 -14.73
C LYS A 114 0.63 8.82 -13.73
N GLY A 115 -0.60 8.76 -14.16
CA GLY A 115 -1.76 9.06 -13.32
C GLY A 115 -2.16 7.90 -12.43
N LEU A 116 -2.16 6.67 -12.95
CA LEU A 116 -2.32 5.45 -12.17
C LEU A 116 -1.06 5.06 -11.42
N GLN A 117 0.10 5.59 -11.82
CA GLN A 117 1.41 5.24 -11.28
C GLN A 117 1.80 3.77 -11.55
N VAL A 118 1.33 3.24 -12.66
CA VAL A 118 1.62 1.89 -13.10
C VAL A 118 2.39 1.89 -14.41
N LEU A 119 3.16 0.85 -14.63
CA LEU A 119 3.82 0.57 -15.89
C LEU A 119 3.81 -0.94 -16.14
N VAL A 120 3.92 -1.34 -17.41
CA VAL A 120 4.21 -2.71 -17.80
C VAL A 120 5.60 -2.71 -18.39
N TYR A 121 6.48 -3.55 -17.86
CA TYR A 121 7.83 -3.75 -18.30
C TYR A 121 8.06 -5.25 -18.52
N GLY A 122 8.19 -5.65 -19.79
CA GLY A 122 8.16 -7.05 -20.17
C GLY A 122 6.89 -7.74 -19.66
N ASP A 123 7.08 -8.77 -18.84
CA ASP A 123 5.99 -9.60 -18.30
C ASP A 123 5.45 -9.11 -16.93
N HIS A 124 5.93 -7.97 -16.44
CA HIS A 124 5.53 -7.47 -15.13
C HIS A 124 4.70 -6.20 -15.22
N LEU A 125 3.54 -6.22 -14.54
CA LEU A 125 2.79 -5.01 -14.20
C LEU A 125 3.32 -4.47 -12.86
N ILE A 126 3.83 -3.26 -12.86
CA ILE A 126 4.55 -2.65 -11.73
C ILE A 126 3.85 -1.38 -11.28
N CYS A 127 3.49 -1.29 -10.00
CA CYS A 127 3.18 -0.02 -9.37
C CYS A 127 4.50 0.63 -8.94
N TYR A 128 5.03 1.54 -9.75
CA TYR A 128 6.40 2.06 -9.58
C TYR A 128 6.61 2.93 -8.35
N ARG A 129 5.56 3.25 -7.61
CA ARG A 129 5.68 4.03 -6.38
C ARG A 129 5.89 3.16 -5.15
N THR A 130 5.21 2.04 -5.09
CA THR A 130 5.31 1.06 -4.00
C THR A 130 6.19 -0.12 -4.35
N PHE A 131 6.49 -0.30 -5.64
CA PHE A 131 7.13 -1.49 -6.20
C PHE A 131 6.32 -2.76 -5.91
N ASP A 132 4.98 -2.62 -5.87
CA ASP A 132 4.13 -3.79 -5.95
C ASP A 132 4.16 -4.29 -7.40
N ILE A 133 4.31 -5.59 -7.58
CA ILE A 133 4.44 -6.22 -8.89
C ILE A 133 3.42 -7.33 -9.07
N VAL A 134 3.05 -7.57 -10.32
CA VAL A 134 2.26 -8.71 -10.75
C VAL A 134 2.94 -9.32 -11.95
N TYR A 135 3.28 -10.60 -11.87
CA TYR A 135 3.80 -11.38 -12.99
C TYR A 135 2.63 -11.81 -13.87
N LEU A 136 2.48 -11.16 -15.02
CA LEU A 136 1.33 -11.31 -15.90
C LEU A 136 1.16 -12.72 -16.47
N PRO A 137 2.22 -13.47 -16.85
CA PRO A 137 2.08 -14.82 -17.39
C PRO A 137 1.38 -15.81 -16.45
N GLU A 138 1.50 -15.64 -15.15
CA GLU A 138 0.85 -16.50 -14.14
C GLU A 138 -0.47 -15.92 -13.61
N CYS A 139 -0.83 -14.73 -14.08
CA CYS A 139 -2.03 -14.04 -13.66
C CYS A 139 -3.25 -14.57 -14.42
N SER A 140 -4.28 -15.03 -13.70
CA SER A 140 -5.55 -15.47 -14.28
C SER A 140 -6.56 -14.34 -14.40
N LYS A 141 -6.51 -13.37 -13.46
CA LYS A 141 -7.53 -12.33 -13.37
C LYS A 141 -6.96 -11.04 -12.77
N ILE A 142 -7.37 -9.89 -13.32
CA ILE A 142 -7.11 -8.57 -12.74
C ILE A 142 -8.43 -7.86 -12.49
N ILE A 143 -8.62 -7.42 -11.26
CA ILE A 143 -9.80 -6.73 -10.78
C ILE A 143 -9.44 -5.29 -10.46
N ALA A 144 -10.14 -4.33 -11.06
CA ALA A 144 -10.06 -2.93 -10.68
C ALA A 144 -11.23 -2.56 -9.78
N SER A 145 -10.96 -2.26 -8.52
CA SER A 145 -11.96 -1.74 -7.57
C SER A 145 -11.89 -0.22 -7.49
N MET A 146 -13.02 0.44 -7.70
CA MET A 146 -13.12 1.90 -7.66
C MET A 146 -13.75 2.35 -6.35
N THR A 147 -12.96 2.94 -5.47
CA THR A 147 -13.44 3.53 -4.21
C THR A 147 -13.55 5.04 -4.31
N THR A 148 -14.59 5.61 -3.71
CA THR A 148 -14.74 7.06 -3.63
C THR A 148 -14.17 7.56 -2.30
N SER A 149 -13.08 8.31 -2.36
CA SER A 149 -12.51 8.98 -1.19
C SER A 149 -12.98 10.43 -1.12
N VAL A 150 -13.43 10.87 0.05
CA VAL A 150 -13.77 12.26 0.34
C VAL A 150 -12.69 12.83 1.24
N SER A 151 -11.88 13.73 0.71
CA SER A 151 -10.89 14.44 1.52
C SER A 151 -11.54 15.59 2.27
N VAL A 152 -11.29 15.67 3.58
CA VAL A 152 -11.76 16.78 4.44
C VAL A 152 -11.23 18.16 3.97
N ARG A 153 -10.07 18.20 3.31
CA ARG A 153 -9.45 19.42 2.77
C ARG A 153 -9.96 19.81 1.38
N ASN A 154 -10.51 18.86 0.63
CA ASN A 154 -11.01 19.11 -0.70
C ASN A 154 -12.28 18.29 -0.90
N PRO A 155 -13.49 18.91 -0.85
CA PRO A 155 -14.76 18.20 -0.93
C PRO A 155 -15.03 17.57 -2.31
N ARG A 156 -14.10 17.68 -3.26
CA ARG A 156 -14.21 16.98 -4.54
C ARG A 156 -14.02 15.49 -4.29
N ARG A 157 -15.02 14.71 -4.66
CA ARG A 157 -14.97 13.25 -4.63
C ARG A 157 -13.81 12.77 -5.49
N ALA A 158 -12.83 12.16 -4.85
CA ALA A 158 -11.72 11.52 -5.53
C ALA A 158 -12.06 10.04 -5.73
N LYS A 159 -12.01 9.55 -6.97
CA LYS A 159 -12.08 8.11 -7.24
C LYS A 159 -10.66 7.56 -7.15
N LEU A 160 -10.46 6.59 -6.27
CA LEU A 160 -9.24 5.81 -6.15
C LEU A 160 -9.48 4.47 -6.83
N ILE A 161 -8.50 4.01 -7.57
CA ILE A 161 -8.53 2.68 -8.21
C ILE A 161 -7.49 1.81 -7.54
N HIS A 162 -7.94 0.67 -7.04
CA HIS A 162 -7.08 -0.39 -6.53
C HIS A 162 -7.13 -1.56 -7.51
N PHE A 163 -5.99 -2.16 -7.80
CA PHE A 163 -5.92 -3.35 -8.62
C PHE A 163 -5.61 -4.56 -7.75
N PHE A 164 -6.33 -5.63 -7.98
CA PHE A 164 -6.11 -6.94 -7.38
C PHE A 164 -5.83 -7.91 -8.50
N ALA A 165 -4.78 -8.70 -8.36
CA ALA A 165 -4.44 -9.77 -9.27
C ALA A 165 -4.64 -11.11 -8.59
N SER A 166 -5.31 -12.04 -9.26
CA SER A 166 -5.43 -13.43 -8.83
C SER A 166 -4.59 -14.28 -9.76
N TYR A 167 -3.81 -15.20 -9.19
CA TYR A 167 -2.91 -16.07 -9.92
C TYR A 167 -3.54 -17.45 -10.16
N LEU A 168 -2.91 -18.23 -11.03
CA LEU A 168 -3.37 -19.59 -11.38
C LEU A 168 -3.31 -20.56 -10.20
N ASP A 169 -2.43 -20.32 -9.24
CA ASP A 169 -2.31 -21.08 -8.01
C ASP A 169 -3.33 -20.71 -6.92
N GLY A 170 -4.20 -19.74 -7.20
CA GLY A 170 -5.20 -19.22 -6.27
C GLY A 170 -4.69 -18.17 -5.30
N SER A 171 -3.42 -17.77 -5.38
CA SER A 171 -2.91 -16.64 -4.60
C SER A 171 -3.42 -15.30 -5.15
N GLU A 172 -3.43 -14.27 -4.28
CA GLU A 172 -3.86 -12.93 -4.64
C GLU A 172 -2.79 -11.90 -4.26
N SER A 173 -2.67 -10.87 -5.08
CA SER A 173 -1.78 -9.73 -4.89
C SER A 173 -2.53 -8.43 -5.08
N GLU A 174 -2.24 -7.43 -4.24
CA GLU A 174 -2.79 -6.08 -4.35
C GLU A 174 -1.72 -5.13 -4.87
N LEU A 175 -2.07 -4.37 -5.92
CA LEU A 175 -1.25 -3.26 -6.39
C LEU A 175 -1.79 -1.96 -5.77
N ARG A 176 -1.04 -1.39 -4.87
CA ARG A 176 -1.39 -0.17 -4.13
C ARG A 176 -1.14 1.06 -5.00
N THR A 177 -2.09 1.39 -5.85
CA THR A 177 -2.05 2.57 -6.71
C THR A 177 -2.65 3.78 -6.00
N ASN A 178 -2.03 4.93 -6.15
CA ASN A 178 -2.59 6.24 -5.76
C ASN A 178 -2.93 6.50 -4.28
N GLU A 179 -2.63 5.63 -3.33
CA GLU A 179 -2.98 5.84 -1.92
C GLU A 179 -2.53 7.19 -1.34
N PHE A 180 -1.53 7.83 -1.92
CA PHE A 180 -0.87 9.00 -1.33
C PHE A 180 -0.98 10.29 -2.14
N ARG A 181 -1.81 10.34 -3.18
CA ARG A 181 -2.01 11.58 -3.94
C ARG A 181 -3.47 12.01 -3.94
N SER A 182 -3.70 13.21 -3.44
CA SER A 182 -4.93 14.00 -3.67
C SER A 182 -5.15 14.40 -5.14
N PHE A 183 -4.40 13.86 -6.07
CA PHE A 183 -4.61 13.98 -7.51
C PHE A 183 -5.48 12.82 -8.03
N ALA A 184 -6.59 12.64 -7.42
CA ALA A 184 -7.71 11.97 -8.06
C ALA A 184 -8.19 12.92 -9.17
N GLY A 185 -7.33 13.10 -10.12
CA GLY A 185 -7.58 13.91 -11.30
C GLY A 185 -8.50 13.15 -12.22
N ILE A 186 -9.39 13.88 -12.74
CA ILE A 186 -9.98 13.81 -14.06
C ILE A 186 -9.49 12.59 -14.85
N ASN A 187 -10.43 11.66 -15.15
CA ASN A 187 -10.27 10.50 -16.03
C ASN A 187 -9.53 9.25 -15.48
N GLN A 188 -9.65 8.93 -14.22
CA GLN A 188 -9.11 7.65 -13.73
C GLN A 188 -9.77 6.44 -14.42
N LYS A 189 -11.06 6.54 -14.73
CA LYS A 189 -11.76 5.50 -15.49
C LYS A 189 -11.13 5.29 -16.86
N ALA A 190 -10.93 6.35 -17.64
CA ALA A 190 -10.33 6.24 -18.97
C ALA A 190 -8.88 5.70 -18.93
N ARG A 191 -8.12 6.03 -17.87
CA ARG A 191 -6.77 5.49 -17.68
C ARG A 191 -6.78 4.00 -17.34
N LYS A 192 -7.70 3.59 -16.48
CA LYS A 192 -7.93 2.17 -16.19
C LYS A 192 -8.34 1.43 -17.46
N ASP A 193 -9.28 1.99 -18.22
CA ASP A 193 -9.74 1.38 -19.47
C ASP A 193 -8.58 1.23 -20.46
N ALA A 194 -7.72 2.25 -20.60
CA ALA A 194 -6.51 2.18 -21.45
C ALA A 194 -5.50 1.10 -20.99
N LEU A 195 -5.31 0.94 -19.66
CA LEU A 195 -4.49 -0.15 -19.12
C LEU A 195 -5.10 -1.51 -19.45
N PHE A 196 -6.41 -1.65 -19.27
CA PHE A 196 -7.12 -2.88 -19.55
C PHE A 196 -7.11 -3.23 -21.04
N ASP A 197 -7.23 -2.24 -21.91
CA ASP A 197 -7.12 -2.45 -23.36
C ASP A 197 -5.70 -2.94 -23.71
N TYR A 198 -4.66 -2.32 -23.16
CA TYR A 198 -3.28 -2.78 -23.35
C TYR A 198 -3.09 -4.24 -22.87
N ILE A 199 -3.59 -4.59 -21.68
CA ILE A 199 -3.47 -5.95 -21.14
C ILE A 199 -4.26 -6.93 -22.03
N ARG A 200 -5.45 -6.58 -22.49
CA ARG A 200 -6.27 -7.42 -23.38
C ARG A 200 -5.59 -7.69 -24.72
N GLU A 201 -4.88 -6.72 -25.26
CA GLU A 201 -4.18 -6.86 -26.53
C GLU A 201 -2.93 -7.75 -26.42
N ASN A 202 -2.20 -7.67 -25.30
CA ASN A 202 -0.91 -8.36 -25.13
C ASN A 202 -1.00 -9.63 -24.28
N PHE A 203 -2.00 -9.74 -23.36
CA PHE A 203 -2.19 -10.84 -22.44
C PHE A 203 -3.66 -11.28 -22.46
N TYR A 204 -4.15 -11.71 -23.61
CA TYR A 204 -5.57 -12.00 -23.92
C TYR A 204 -6.21 -13.06 -23.03
N TYR A 205 -5.44 -13.87 -22.33
CA TYR A 205 -5.90 -14.93 -21.43
C TYR A 205 -6.24 -14.41 -20.02
N ILE A 206 -5.91 -13.17 -19.68
CA ILE A 206 -6.21 -12.59 -18.37
C ILE A 206 -7.64 -12.07 -18.36
N GLU A 207 -8.44 -12.53 -17.41
CA GLU A 207 -9.77 -11.99 -17.17
C GLU A 207 -9.69 -10.60 -16.52
N LEU A 208 -10.42 -9.62 -17.07
CA LEU A 208 -10.40 -8.23 -16.59
C LEU A 208 -11.80 -7.84 -16.07
N GLU A 209 -11.88 -7.50 -14.80
CA GLU A 209 -13.11 -7.08 -14.15
C GLU A 209 -13.00 -5.68 -13.52
N THR A 210 -14.16 -5.03 -13.39
CA THR A 210 -14.26 -3.74 -12.69
C THR A 210 -15.39 -3.81 -11.68
N PHE A 211 -15.12 -3.47 -10.43
CA PHE A 211 -16.10 -3.23 -9.40
C PHE A 211 -16.20 -1.73 -9.13
N ASP A 212 -17.40 -1.18 -9.36
CA ASP A 212 -17.75 0.24 -9.14
C ASP A 212 -18.35 0.45 -7.74
#